data_d3d64b11def4ed01a86445f38689566d
#
_entry.id   d3d64b11def4ed01a86445f38689566d
#
_cell.length_a   1.000
_cell.length_b   1.000
_cell.length_c   1.000
_cell.angle_alpha   90.00
_cell.angle_beta   90.00
_cell.angle_gamma   90.00
#
_symmetry.space_group_name_H-M   'P 1'
#
loop_
_entity.id
_entity.type
_entity.pdbx_description
1 polymer ?
#
loop_
_entity_poly.entity_id
_entity_poly.type
_entity_poly.pdbx_seq_one_letter_code
_entity_poly.pdbx_strand_id
1 'polypeptide(L)'
;MRKNSPKSKKRKHEEIDILDEMPENIGFHIKNGIRYLNPYWSVYRTWAKGRWIGRRLIDVFTEEFVSLSPLYSTAACKLGRIWVNCKQMTDVNYIVQHNDSIEHIGHRHEHPILDHYIRVIDNDNDILVVDKPPSMPVHPCGRYCVHTVLGMLREQRGLRGLRVVHRLDRTTSGVLLFARNAETDMKLKRTLRAGEIWHKEYLCKVEGVFPENKEIVCDRPIGPLIVSMGIQCIRDDGKYALTRFSRLWTDGQTSIVRCMLETGRTHQIRVHLQYLGYPIVDDYIYNTAAWGATKGKDGNYGKSLEQLRKDVLEEHKASNWHEQIDPEYETRVKQIAEGKVQPESEGLDTKARQEYDPICVNCNAKKKDITPEQMMLHLHCLKYQTSEWSYSSEIPLWAIQPNDIRKVPEDLPRDRYAVQS
;
A
#
# COMPACT_ATOMS: atom_id res chain seq x y z
N MET A 1 31.76 -42.05 13.68
CA MET A 1 30.31 -42.26 13.52
C MET A 1 29.57 -40.98 13.94
N ARG A 2 29.15 -40.12 12.99
CA ARG A 2 28.35 -38.92 13.28
C ARG A 2 26.89 -39.36 13.25
N LYS A 3 26.20 -39.23 14.39
CA LYS A 3 24.76 -39.48 14.52
C LYS A 3 23.98 -38.39 13.76
N ASN A 4 23.25 -38.78 12.71
CA ASN A 4 22.27 -37.96 12.04
C ASN A 4 21.11 -37.64 13.01
N SER A 5 20.97 -36.39 13.42
CA SER A 5 19.77 -35.91 14.08
C SER A 5 18.63 -35.80 13.05
N PRO A 6 17.40 -36.21 13.38
CA PRO A 6 16.28 -36.12 12.45
C PRO A 6 15.96 -34.65 12.18
N LYS A 7 15.96 -34.26 10.89
CA LYS A 7 15.47 -32.94 10.45
C LYS A 7 14.02 -32.79 10.88
N SER A 8 13.73 -31.86 11.80
CA SER A 8 12.38 -31.52 12.19
C SER A 8 11.59 -31.14 10.95
N LYS A 9 10.52 -31.86 10.64
CA LYS A 9 9.55 -31.45 9.60
C LYS A 9 8.97 -30.10 10.05
N LYS A 10 9.34 -29.00 9.36
CA LYS A 10 8.63 -27.73 9.48
C LYS A 10 7.16 -28.00 9.20
N ARG A 11 6.29 -27.90 10.20
CA ARG A 11 4.85 -27.86 9.99
C ARG A 11 4.59 -26.67 9.05
N LYS A 12 4.03 -26.92 7.87
CA LYS A 12 3.43 -25.88 7.04
C LYS A 12 2.24 -25.35 7.84
N HIS A 13 2.40 -24.20 8.50
CA HIS A 13 1.25 -23.43 8.94
C HIS A 13 0.55 -22.96 7.67
N GLU A 14 -0.71 -23.29 7.51
CA GLU A 14 -1.53 -22.64 6.49
C GLU A 14 -1.49 -21.14 6.76
N GLU A 15 -1.06 -20.35 5.78
CA GLU A 15 -1.15 -18.91 5.84
C GLU A 15 -2.64 -18.56 5.83
N ILE A 16 -3.14 -18.08 6.97
CA ILE A 16 -4.52 -17.59 7.08
C ILE A 16 -4.62 -16.35 6.20
N ASP A 17 -5.52 -16.36 5.23
CA ASP A 17 -5.81 -15.15 4.45
C ASP A 17 -6.53 -14.15 5.37
N ILE A 18 -5.89 -13.03 5.67
CA ILE A 18 -6.45 -11.99 6.54
C ILE A 18 -7.84 -11.51 6.05
N LEU A 19 -8.13 -11.62 4.75
CA LEU A 19 -9.44 -11.29 4.19
C LEU A 19 -10.53 -12.29 4.58
N ASP A 20 -10.18 -13.55 4.92
CA ASP A 20 -11.14 -14.55 5.38
C ASP A 20 -11.62 -14.26 6.81
N GLU A 21 -10.88 -13.43 7.54
CA GLU A 21 -11.20 -13.03 8.91
C GLU A 21 -11.95 -11.70 9.00
N MET A 22 -12.13 -11.02 7.86
CA MET A 22 -12.88 -9.77 7.83
C MET A 22 -14.38 -10.04 7.93
N PRO A 23 -15.15 -9.16 8.61
CA PRO A 23 -16.60 -9.27 8.62
C PRO A 23 -17.17 -9.30 7.21
N GLU A 24 -18.16 -10.13 6.99
CA GLU A 24 -18.97 -10.08 5.78
C GLU A 24 -19.88 -8.85 5.81
N ASN A 25 -20.09 -8.20 4.67
CA ASN A 25 -21.02 -7.07 4.52
C ASN A 25 -20.70 -5.83 5.39
N ILE A 26 -19.45 -5.39 5.35
CA ILE A 26 -19.08 -4.10 5.93
C ILE A 26 -19.79 -2.98 5.17
N GLY A 27 -20.58 -2.17 5.87
CA GLY A 27 -21.28 -1.03 5.28
C GLY A 27 -20.32 0.01 4.72
N PHE A 28 -20.75 0.70 3.67
CA PHE A 28 -19.99 1.80 3.07
C PHE A 28 -20.93 2.88 2.55
N HIS A 29 -20.37 4.05 2.30
CA HIS A 29 -21.06 5.12 1.58
C HIS A 29 -20.11 5.75 0.55
N ILE A 30 -20.69 6.40 -0.45
CA ILE A 30 -19.95 7.09 -1.51
C ILE A 30 -20.24 8.59 -1.40
N LYS A 31 -19.17 9.40 -1.40
CA LYS A 31 -19.25 10.86 -1.44
C LYS A 31 -18.25 11.36 -2.49
N ASN A 32 -18.71 12.12 -3.48
CA ASN A 32 -17.87 12.70 -4.55
C ASN A 32 -16.96 11.66 -5.26
N GLY A 33 -17.51 10.47 -5.59
CA GLY A 33 -16.75 9.41 -6.24
C GLY A 33 -15.73 8.69 -5.36
N ILE A 34 -15.72 9.00 -4.06
CA ILE A 34 -14.85 8.37 -3.06
C ILE A 34 -15.69 7.43 -2.19
N ARG A 35 -15.21 6.19 -2.04
CA ARG A 35 -15.81 5.15 -1.21
C ARG A 35 -15.21 5.15 0.18
N TYR A 36 -16.06 5.24 1.20
CA TYR A 36 -15.73 5.21 2.62
C TYR A 36 -16.35 3.97 3.25
N LEU A 37 -15.55 3.12 3.90
CA LEU A 37 -16.06 2.03 4.73
C LEU A 37 -16.51 2.57 6.09
N ASN A 38 -17.60 2.01 6.60
CA ASN A 38 -17.96 2.18 8.00
C ASN A 38 -16.87 1.51 8.86
N PRO A 39 -16.57 2.05 10.04
CA PRO A 39 -15.68 1.41 10.98
C PRO A 39 -16.15 0.00 11.33
N TYR A 40 -15.22 -0.91 11.56
CA TYR A 40 -15.55 -2.29 11.87
C TYR A 40 -14.54 -2.94 12.81
N TRP A 41 -14.97 -3.95 13.54
CA TRP A 41 -14.10 -4.77 14.38
C TRP A 41 -13.51 -5.93 13.58
N SER A 42 -12.24 -6.23 13.83
CA SER A 42 -11.57 -7.38 13.24
C SER A 42 -10.62 -8.04 14.23
N VAL A 43 -10.40 -9.34 14.05
CA VAL A 43 -9.41 -10.08 14.81
C VAL A 43 -8.16 -10.23 13.96
N TYR A 44 -7.04 -9.76 14.47
CA TYR A 44 -5.73 -9.97 13.88
C TYR A 44 -5.07 -11.18 14.54
N ARG A 45 -4.64 -12.16 13.75
CA ARG A 45 -3.99 -13.38 14.23
C ARG A 45 -2.55 -13.49 13.74
N THR A 46 -1.66 -13.91 14.62
CA THR A 46 -0.27 -14.15 14.28
C THR A 46 0.37 -15.17 15.24
N TRP A 47 1.47 -15.77 14.80
CA TRP A 47 2.31 -16.59 15.66
C TRP A 47 3.48 -15.78 16.18
N ALA A 48 3.95 -16.10 17.40
CA ALA A 48 5.12 -15.47 17.98
C ALA A 48 6.35 -15.59 17.06
N LYS A 49 6.90 -14.46 16.67
CA LYS A 49 8.12 -14.41 15.85
C LYS A 49 9.34 -14.58 16.75
N GLY A 50 10.41 -15.17 16.22
CA GLY A 50 11.63 -15.43 17.00
C GLY A 50 12.16 -14.22 17.78
N ARG A 51 12.06 -13.00 17.19
CA ARG A 51 12.48 -11.75 17.82
C ARG A 51 11.55 -11.26 18.95
N TRP A 52 10.38 -11.86 19.15
CA TRP A 52 9.43 -11.51 20.22
C TRP A 52 9.59 -12.38 21.46
N ILE A 53 10.19 -13.56 21.32
CA ILE A 53 10.36 -14.53 22.40
C ILE A 53 11.19 -13.93 23.54
N GLY A 54 10.72 -14.09 24.78
CA GLY A 54 11.37 -13.54 25.97
C GLY A 54 11.10 -12.07 26.24
N ARG A 55 10.30 -11.39 25.41
CA ARG A 55 9.89 -9.99 25.61
C ARG A 55 8.47 -9.90 26.16
N ARG A 56 8.16 -8.81 26.87
CA ARG A 56 6.78 -8.57 27.31
C ARG A 56 5.88 -8.34 26.10
N LEU A 57 4.68 -8.93 26.14
CA LEU A 57 3.71 -8.84 25.05
C LEU A 57 3.34 -7.38 24.72
N ILE A 58 3.11 -6.54 25.74
CA ILE A 58 2.77 -5.13 25.54
C ILE A 58 3.89 -4.33 24.88
N ASP A 59 5.17 -4.66 25.15
CA ASP A 59 6.32 -3.99 24.51
C ASP A 59 6.40 -4.39 23.03
N VAL A 60 6.16 -5.67 22.72
CA VAL A 60 6.09 -6.15 21.34
C VAL A 60 4.96 -5.42 20.58
N PHE A 61 3.79 -5.27 21.19
CA PHE A 61 2.68 -4.54 20.58
C PHE A 61 2.99 -3.08 20.34
N THR A 62 3.62 -2.41 21.29
CA THR A 62 3.99 -0.99 21.19
C THR A 62 5.02 -0.74 20.07
N GLU A 63 5.98 -1.64 19.89
CA GLU A 63 7.06 -1.46 18.91
C GLU A 63 6.71 -1.97 17.50
N GLU A 64 5.97 -3.09 17.42
CA GLU A 64 5.73 -3.77 16.14
C GLU A 64 4.38 -3.38 15.51
N PHE A 65 3.39 -3.09 16.34
CA PHE A 65 2.05 -2.73 15.89
C PHE A 65 1.84 -1.24 16.17
N VAL A 66 2.19 -0.41 15.21
CA VAL A 66 2.22 1.05 15.33
C VAL A 66 0.91 1.56 15.94
N SER A 67 0.91 1.77 17.24
CA SER A 67 -0.09 2.50 18.00
C SER A 67 0.37 3.95 18.16
N LEU A 68 -0.57 4.89 18.06
CA LEU A 68 -0.24 6.31 18.30
C LEU A 68 0.02 6.61 19.78
N SER A 69 -0.55 5.80 20.67
CA SER A 69 -0.29 5.93 22.12
C SER A 69 0.58 4.78 22.63
N PRO A 70 1.67 5.05 23.36
CA PRO A 70 2.43 4.02 24.05
C PRO A 70 1.60 3.20 25.07
N LEU A 71 0.49 3.77 25.56
CA LEU A 71 -0.38 3.14 26.55
C LEU A 71 -1.48 2.26 25.92
N TYR A 72 -1.66 2.32 24.60
CA TYR A 72 -2.68 1.52 23.90
C TYR A 72 -2.55 0.03 24.19
N SER A 73 -1.34 -0.52 24.11
CA SER A 73 -1.08 -1.95 24.32
C SER A 73 -1.48 -2.39 25.74
N THR A 74 -1.21 -1.56 26.74
CA THR A 74 -1.60 -1.79 28.13
C THR A 74 -3.11 -1.73 28.29
N ALA A 75 -3.75 -0.71 27.71
CA ALA A 75 -5.21 -0.57 27.75
C ALA A 75 -5.92 -1.76 27.06
N ALA A 76 -5.47 -2.12 25.87
CA ALA A 76 -6.01 -3.26 25.12
C ALA A 76 -5.84 -4.59 25.86
N CYS A 77 -4.70 -4.81 26.53
CA CYS A 77 -4.46 -5.97 27.37
C CYS A 77 -5.43 -6.00 28.56
N LYS A 78 -5.56 -4.90 29.30
CA LYS A 78 -6.47 -4.82 30.46
C LYS A 78 -7.93 -5.00 30.08
N LEU A 79 -8.34 -4.50 28.90
CA LEU A 79 -9.68 -4.72 28.37
C LEU A 79 -9.90 -6.15 27.83
N GLY A 80 -8.89 -7.02 27.89
CA GLY A 80 -8.97 -8.39 27.41
C GLY A 80 -9.08 -8.54 25.90
N ARG A 81 -8.59 -7.55 25.14
CA ARG A 81 -8.60 -7.56 23.65
C ARG A 81 -7.43 -8.31 23.04
N ILE A 82 -6.50 -8.78 23.86
CA ILE A 82 -5.39 -9.63 23.44
C ILE A 82 -5.61 -11.03 23.96
N TRP A 83 -5.41 -12.02 23.12
CA TRP A 83 -5.54 -13.43 23.45
C TRP A 83 -4.24 -14.14 23.12
N VAL A 84 -3.87 -15.07 23.98
CA VAL A 84 -2.69 -15.92 23.77
C VAL A 84 -3.10 -17.38 23.94
N ASN A 85 -2.86 -18.20 22.94
CA ASN A 85 -3.21 -19.63 22.95
C ASN A 85 -4.70 -19.85 23.30
N CYS A 86 -5.59 -19.10 22.64
CA CYS A 86 -7.05 -19.12 22.85
C CYS A 86 -7.50 -18.73 24.27
N LYS A 87 -6.66 -18.05 25.05
CA LYS A 87 -7.02 -17.54 26.37
C LYS A 87 -6.92 -16.02 26.40
N GLN A 88 -7.93 -15.36 26.96
CA GLN A 88 -7.92 -13.92 27.15
C GLN A 88 -6.75 -13.52 28.03
N MET A 89 -5.89 -12.61 27.52
CA MET A 89 -4.67 -12.17 28.20
C MET A 89 -4.89 -10.79 28.80
N THR A 90 -4.92 -10.72 30.12
CA THR A 90 -5.05 -9.47 30.89
C THR A 90 -3.79 -9.15 31.72
N ASP A 91 -2.84 -10.09 31.77
CA ASP A 91 -1.55 -9.88 32.43
C ASP A 91 -0.63 -9.03 31.54
N VAL A 92 -0.41 -7.77 31.94
CA VAL A 92 0.46 -6.82 31.25
C VAL A 92 1.94 -7.23 31.29
N ASN A 93 2.33 -8.15 32.18
CA ASN A 93 3.69 -8.66 32.32
C ASN A 93 3.93 -9.97 31.58
N TYR A 94 2.94 -10.48 30.83
CA TYR A 94 3.09 -11.72 30.09
C TYR A 94 4.30 -11.70 29.16
N ILE A 95 5.16 -12.73 29.28
CA ILE A 95 6.36 -12.90 28.46
C ILE A 95 6.04 -13.87 27.32
N VAL A 96 6.23 -13.40 26.09
CA VAL A 96 5.97 -14.17 24.86
C VAL A 96 6.82 -15.42 24.82
N GLN A 97 6.18 -16.57 24.61
CA GLN A 97 6.80 -17.89 24.52
C GLN A 97 6.92 -18.36 23.07
N HIS A 98 7.71 -19.39 22.87
CA HIS A 98 7.84 -20.05 21.56
C HIS A 98 6.52 -20.74 21.19
N ASN A 99 6.09 -20.56 19.95
CA ASN A 99 4.82 -21.07 19.41
C ASN A 99 3.54 -20.45 20.02
N ASP A 100 3.60 -19.33 20.71
CA ASP A 100 2.39 -18.63 21.10
C ASP A 100 1.58 -18.24 19.87
N SER A 101 0.30 -18.56 19.86
CA SER A 101 -0.72 -17.99 18.97
C SER A 101 -1.24 -16.72 19.63
N ILE A 102 -1.10 -15.60 18.95
CA ILE A 102 -1.50 -14.29 19.48
C ILE A 102 -2.62 -13.75 18.61
N GLU A 103 -3.74 -13.40 19.25
CA GLU A 103 -4.89 -12.78 18.62
C GLU A 103 -5.13 -11.42 19.27
N HIS A 104 -5.45 -10.44 18.43
CA HIS A 104 -5.77 -9.09 18.88
C HIS A 104 -7.04 -8.61 18.20
N ILE A 105 -8.05 -8.27 18.98
CA ILE A 105 -9.25 -7.65 18.46
C ILE A 105 -9.09 -6.13 18.47
N GLY A 106 -9.29 -5.52 17.32
CA GLY A 106 -9.10 -4.09 17.13
C GLY A 106 -10.19 -3.46 16.27
N HIS A 107 -10.47 -2.20 16.56
CA HIS A 107 -11.42 -1.38 15.80
C HIS A 107 -10.71 -0.74 14.62
N ARG A 108 -11.20 -0.97 13.40
CA ARG A 108 -10.56 -0.53 12.16
C ARG A 108 -11.31 0.63 11.52
N HIS A 109 -10.53 1.63 11.10
CA HIS A 109 -10.94 2.69 10.19
C HIS A 109 -10.03 2.61 8.98
N GLU A 110 -10.54 2.14 7.86
CA GLU A 110 -9.74 2.11 6.63
C GLU A 110 -9.71 3.47 5.95
N HIS A 111 -8.62 3.74 5.25
CA HIS A 111 -8.57 4.90 4.36
C HIS A 111 -9.53 4.70 3.20
N PRO A 112 -10.17 5.76 2.72
CA PRO A 112 -11.04 5.70 1.57
C PRO A 112 -10.26 5.38 0.30
N ILE A 113 -11.00 4.93 -0.72
CA ILE A 113 -10.51 4.70 -2.08
C ILE A 113 -11.47 5.36 -3.08
N LEU A 114 -11.04 5.54 -4.32
CA LEU A 114 -11.96 5.90 -5.39
C LEU A 114 -12.94 4.75 -5.62
N ASP A 115 -14.22 5.08 -5.84
CA ASP A 115 -15.25 4.09 -6.10
C ASP A 115 -15.18 3.62 -7.55
N HIS A 116 -14.22 2.75 -7.83
CA HIS A 116 -13.98 2.20 -9.16
C HIS A 116 -14.21 0.69 -9.17
N TYR A 117 -14.83 0.24 -10.25
CA TYR A 117 -14.91 -1.18 -10.56
C TYR A 117 -13.58 -1.66 -11.14
N ILE A 118 -13.09 -2.83 -10.70
CA ILE A 118 -11.86 -3.41 -11.22
C ILE A 118 -12.17 -4.15 -12.51
N ARG A 119 -11.66 -3.62 -13.63
CA ARG A 119 -11.81 -4.26 -14.94
C ARG A 119 -10.90 -5.47 -15.04
N VAL A 120 -11.44 -6.58 -15.52
CA VAL A 120 -10.67 -7.78 -15.87
C VAL A 120 -10.22 -7.68 -17.32
N ILE A 121 -8.91 -7.80 -17.54
CA ILE A 121 -8.30 -7.81 -18.89
C ILE A 121 -8.30 -9.23 -19.43
N ASP A 122 -7.87 -10.18 -18.58
CA ASP A 122 -7.83 -11.60 -18.91
C ASP A 122 -8.06 -12.48 -17.69
N ASN A 123 -8.63 -13.65 -17.88
CA ASN A 123 -9.03 -14.54 -16.81
C ASN A 123 -9.05 -15.99 -17.27
N ASP A 124 -7.95 -16.70 -17.10
CA ASP A 124 -7.84 -18.13 -17.37
C ASP A 124 -7.74 -18.95 -16.07
N ASN A 125 -7.43 -20.24 -16.17
CA ASN A 125 -7.33 -21.14 -15.02
C ASN A 125 -6.10 -20.87 -14.15
N ASP A 126 -5.09 -20.20 -14.68
CA ASP A 126 -3.78 -20.00 -14.06
C ASP A 126 -3.52 -18.56 -13.65
N ILE A 127 -3.98 -17.60 -14.47
CA ILE A 127 -3.68 -16.18 -14.30
C ILE A 127 -4.97 -15.37 -14.35
N LEU A 128 -5.06 -14.39 -13.46
CA LEU A 128 -6.02 -13.30 -13.54
C LEU A 128 -5.26 -12.01 -13.82
N VAL A 129 -5.63 -11.31 -14.88
CA VAL A 129 -5.08 -10.00 -15.23
C VAL A 129 -6.16 -8.94 -15.10
N VAL A 130 -5.86 -7.89 -14.37
CA VAL A 130 -6.79 -6.79 -14.14
C VAL A 130 -6.17 -5.45 -14.50
N ASP A 131 -7.02 -4.50 -14.84
CA ASP A 131 -6.69 -3.08 -14.89
C ASP A 131 -6.95 -2.49 -13.50
N LYS A 132 -5.87 -2.30 -12.74
CA LYS A 132 -5.95 -1.77 -11.39
C LYS A 132 -6.30 -0.28 -11.44
N PRO A 133 -7.39 0.17 -10.82
CA PRO A 133 -7.62 1.60 -10.66
C PRO A 133 -6.60 2.23 -9.70
N PRO A 134 -6.39 3.56 -9.75
CA PRO A 134 -5.59 4.26 -8.74
C PRO A 134 -6.25 4.18 -7.37
N SER A 135 -5.61 4.73 -6.34
CA SER A 135 -6.06 4.90 -4.96
C SER A 135 -5.99 3.69 -4.03
N MET A 136 -6.01 2.46 -4.54
CA MET A 136 -6.02 1.25 -3.69
C MET A 136 -4.72 0.45 -3.79
N PRO A 137 -4.18 -0.06 -2.65
CA PRO A 137 -3.07 -1.00 -2.66
C PRO A 137 -3.50 -2.36 -3.20
N VAL A 138 -2.52 -3.17 -3.60
CA VAL A 138 -2.77 -4.50 -4.19
C VAL A 138 -3.31 -5.49 -3.15
N HIS A 139 -2.72 -5.51 -1.95
CA HIS A 139 -3.00 -6.46 -0.88
C HIS A 139 -3.08 -5.75 0.48
N PRO A 140 -3.64 -6.39 1.51
CA PRO A 140 -3.72 -5.81 2.85
C PRO A 140 -2.39 -5.26 3.36
N CYS A 141 -2.39 -3.99 3.73
CA CYS A 141 -1.21 -3.30 4.27
C CYS A 141 -1.62 -2.03 5.03
N GLY A 142 -0.98 -1.79 6.18
CA GLY A 142 -1.27 -0.62 7.02
C GLY A 142 -2.75 -0.50 7.37
N ARG A 143 -3.35 0.63 7.01
CA ARG A 143 -4.79 0.89 7.23
C ARG A 143 -5.70 0.39 6.11
N TYR A 144 -5.20 -0.36 5.16
CA TYR A 144 -5.97 -0.96 4.06
C TYR A 144 -6.07 -2.46 4.26
N CYS A 145 -7.26 -3.00 4.30
CA CYS A 145 -7.53 -4.43 4.32
C CYS A 145 -8.57 -4.80 3.26
N VAL A 146 -9.80 -4.36 3.42
CA VAL A 146 -10.90 -4.54 2.47
C VAL A 146 -10.74 -3.60 1.26
N HIS A 147 -10.33 -2.36 1.49
CA HIS A 147 -10.01 -1.37 0.46
C HIS A 147 -8.67 -1.67 -0.25
N THR A 148 -8.53 -2.90 -0.74
CA THR A 148 -7.39 -3.37 -1.56
C THR A 148 -7.90 -4.02 -2.83
N VAL A 149 -7.03 -4.21 -3.83
CA VAL A 149 -7.45 -4.92 -5.06
C VAL A 149 -7.98 -6.32 -4.74
N LEU A 150 -7.30 -7.07 -3.85
CA LEU A 150 -7.77 -8.40 -3.41
C LEU A 150 -9.13 -8.33 -2.71
N GLY A 151 -9.32 -7.37 -1.79
CA GLY A 151 -10.59 -7.20 -1.09
C GLY A 151 -11.72 -6.80 -2.02
N MET A 152 -11.48 -5.86 -2.93
CA MET A 152 -12.48 -5.42 -3.92
C MET A 152 -12.81 -6.51 -4.95
N LEU A 153 -11.84 -7.31 -5.39
CA LEU A 153 -12.11 -8.47 -6.26
C LEU A 153 -12.94 -9.55 -5.54
N ARG A 154 -12.70 -9.75 -4.25
CA ARG A 154 -13.54 -10.63 -3.42
C ARG A 154 -14.96 -10.10 -3.31
N GLU A 155 -15.15 -8.82 -3.04
CA GLU A 155 -16.46 -8.18 -2.92
C GLU A 155 -17.21 -8.13 -4.25
N GLN A 156 -16.55 -7.61 -5.31
CA GLN A 156 -17.19 -7.37 -6.61
C GLN A 156 -17.43 -8.64 -7.43
N ARG A 157 -16.62 -9.69 -7.21
CA ARG A 157 -16.58 -10.88 -8.10
C ARG A 157 -16.53 -12.22 -7.36
N GLY A 158 -16.51 -12.25 -6.03
CA GLY A 158 -16.38 -13.49 -5.25
C GLY A 158 -15.02 -14.18 -5.39
N LEU A 159 -14.00 -13.52 -5.95
CA LEU A 159 -12.68 -14.13 -6.18
C LEU A 159 -11.90 -14.22 -4.89
N ARG A 160 -11.45 -15.45 -4.54
CA ARG A 160 -10.69 -15.77 -3.33
C ARG A 160 -9.41 -16.51 -3.68
N GLY A 161 -8.45 -16.55 -2.76
CA GLY A 161 -7.22 -17.33 -2.89
C GLY A 161 -6.24 -16.84 -3.96
N LEU A 162 -6.44 -15.63 -4.49
CA LEU A 162 -5.53 -15.04 -5.48
C LEU A 162 -4.16 -14.77 -4.86
N ARG A 163 -3.10 -15.10 -5.60
CA ARG A 163 -1.71 -14.92 -5.17
C ARG A 163 -1.08 -13.73 -5.87
N VAL A 164 -0.52 -12.83 -5.08
CA VAL A 164 0.14 -11.61 -5.60
C VAL A 164 1.48 -11.99 -6.22
N VAL A 165 1.61 -11.83 -7.52
CA VAL A 165 2.85 -12.06 -8.27
C VAL A 165 3.78 -10.86 -8.17
N HIS A 166 3.25 -9.67 -8.41
CA HIS A 166 3.93 -8.38 -8.29
C HIS A 166 2.96 -7.32 -7.77
N ARG A 167 3.45 -6.11 -7.55
CA ARG A 167 2.62 -5.02 -7.05
C ARG A 167 2.83 -3.74 -7.85
N LEU A 168 1.79 -2.93 -7.90
CA LEU A 168 1.83 -1.51 -8.27
C LEU A 168 1.67 -0.66 -7.01
N ASP A 169 2.15 0.57 -7.04
CA ASP A 169 1.93 1.52 -5.96
C ASP A 169 0.43 1.81 -5.80
N ARG A 170 0.03 2.27 -4.62
CA ARG A 170 -1.36 2.57 -4.31
C ARG A 170 -2.01 3.51 -5.35
N THR A 171 -1.32 4.56 -5.72
CA THR A 171 -1.80 5.60 -6.64
C THR A 171 -1.54 5.30 -8.12
N THR A 172 -0.72 4.28 -8.43
CA THR A 172 -0.45 3.83 -9.80
C THR A 172 -1.59 2.96 -10.31
N SER A 173 -2.03 3.19 -11.53
CA SER A 173 -3.05 2.39 -12.22
C SER A 173 -2.44 1.44 -13.27
N GLY A 174 -3.26 0.57 -13.87
CA GLY A 174 -2.91 -0.26 -15.02
C GLY A 174 -2.73 -1.75 -14.74
N VAL A 175 -2.06 -2.45 -15.64
CA VAL A 175 -1.95 -3.91 -15.69
C VAL A 175 -1.38 -4.51 -14.41
N LEU A 176 -2.13 -5.44 -13.81
CA LEU A 176 -1.73 -6.16 -12.61
C LEU A 176 -2.11 -7.64 -12.74
N LEU A 177 -1.15 -8.52 -12.42
CA LEU A 177 -1.30 -9.97 -12.55
C LEU A 177 -1.41 -10.64 -11.18
N PHE A 178 -2.32 -11.62 -11.09
CA PHE A 178 -2.43 -12.55 -9.98
C PHE A 178 -2.30 -13.99 -10.49
N ALA A 179 -1.66 -14.85 -9.71
CA ALA A 179 -1.72 -16.28 -9.95
C ALA A 179 -2.92 -16.87 -9.19
N ARG A 180 -3.62 -17.82 -9.81
CA ARG A 180 -4.76 -18.51 -9.22
C ARG A 180 -4.37 -19.72 -8.37
N ASN A 181 -3.17 -20.24 -8.58
CA ASN A 181 -2.65 -21.41 -7.86
C ASN A 181 -1.18 -21.21 -7.48
N ALA A 182 -0.68 -22.10 -6.59
CA ALA A 182 0.68 -22.02 -6.07
C ALA A 182 1.75 -22.36 -7.11
N GLU A 183 1.45 -23.21 -8.07
CA GLU A 183 2.39 -23.61 -9.12
C GLU A 183 2.68 -22.43 -10.05
N THR A 184 1.63 -21.78 -10.55
CA THR A 184 1.73 -20.59 -11.37
C THR A 184 2.40 -19.43 -10.62
N ASP A 185 2.10 -19.23 -9.34
CA ASP A 185 2.77 -18.21 -8.51
C ASP A 185 4.28 -18.47 -8.43
N MET A 186 4.68 -19.72 -8.20
CA MET A 186 6.11 -20.10 -8.18
C MET A 186 6.76 -19.93 -9.54
N LYS A 187 6.11 -20.33 -10.63
CA LYS A 187 6.61 -20.19 -12.01
C LYS A 187 6.85 -18.71 -12.31
N LEU A 188 5.85 -17.86 -12.16
CA LEU A 188 5.93 -16.43 -12.47
C LEU A 188 6.95 -15.69 -11.59
N LYS A 189 7.05 -16.00 -10.30
CA LYS A 189 8.07 -15.41 -9.41
C LYS A 189 9.48 -15.87 -9.74
N ARG A 190 9.65 -17.09 -10.25
CA ARG A 190 10.95 -17.58 -10.71
C ARG A 190 11.43 -16.82 -11.94
N THR A 191 10.59 -16.64 -12.96
CA THR A 191 10.93 -15.87 -14.17
C THR A 191 11.24 -14.43 -13.84
N LEU A 192 10.47 -13.79 -12.94
CA LEU A 192 10.77 -12.44 -12.45
C LEU A 192 12.14 -12.31 -11.76
N ARG A 193 12.57 -13.35 -11.03
CA ARG A 193 13.86 -13.36 -10.31
C ARG A 193 15.04 -13.73 -11.19
N ALA A 194 14.82 -14.61 -12.16
CA ALA A 194 15.87 -15.08 -13.06
C ALA A 194 16.33 -14.01 -14.05
N GLY A 195 15.70 -12.82 -14.06
CA GLY A 195 16.01 -11.76 -15.00
C GLY A 195 15.53 -12.06 -16.41
N GLU A 196 14.65 -13.05 -16.59
CA GLU A 196 13.90 -13.19 -17.82
C GLU A 196 13.19 -11.87 -18.10
N ILE A 197 13.34 -11.36 -19.30
CA ILE A 197 12.96 -9.99 -19.64
C ILE A 197 11.45 -9.88 -19.62
N TRP A 198 10.92 -9.46 -18.48
CA TRP A 198 9.57 -8.94 -18.41
C TRP A 198 9.61 -7.50 -18.93
N HIS A 199 9.09 -7.32 -20.12
CA HIS A 199 8.92 -6.02 -20.69
C HIS A 199 7.82 -5.27 -19.94
N LYS A 200 8.17 -4.19 -19.26
CA LYS A 200 7.27 -3.40 -18.43
C LYS A 200 7.23 -1.99 -18.96
N GLU A 201 6.09 -1.64 -19.53
CA GLU A 201 5.87 -0.33 -20.13
C GLU A 201 4.89 0.48 -19.30
N TYR A 202 5.26 1.72 -19.01
CA TYR A 202 4.43 2.67 -18.29
C TYR A 202 4.29 3.96 -19.06
N LEU A 203 3.18 4.66 -18.80
CA LEU A 203 2.97 6.04 -19.22
C LEU A 203 2.95 6.92 -17.97
N CYS A 204 3.53 8.11 -18.07
CA CYS A 204 3.42 9.12 -17.04
C CYS A 204 3.30 10.52 -17.64
N LYS A 205 2.69 11.45 -16.89
CA LYS A 205 2.65 12.88 -17.17
C LYS A 205 3.62 13.57 -16.24
N VAL A 206 4.59 14.29 -16.79
CA VAL A 206 5.65 14.97 -16.02
C VAL A 206 5.60 16.48 -16.19
N GLU A 207 6.11 17.21 -15.21
CA GLU A 207 6.32 18.66 -15.32
C GLU A 207 7.39 18.98 -16.38
N GLY A 208 7.16 20.05 -17.13
CA GLY A 208 8.11 20.57 -18.09
C GLY A 208 8.11 19.86 -19.44
N VAL A 209 8.94 20.38 -20.35
CA VAL A 209 9.14 19.84 -21.70
C VAL A 209 10.25 18.81 -21.67
N PHE A 210 9.89 17.53 -21.61
CA PHE A 210 10.86 16.42 -21.63
C PHE A 210 11.59 16.39 -23.00
N PRO A 211 12.90 16.09 -23.07
CA PRO A 211 13.66 16.12 -24.31
C PRO A 211 13.06 15.23 -25.42
N GLU A 212 13.08 15.75 -26.64
CA GLU A 212 12.58 15.07 -27.85
C GLU A 212 13.64 14.23 -28.55
N ASN A 213 13.20 13.25 -29.32
CA ASN A 213 14.03 12.45 -30.24
C ASN A 213 15.25 11.77 -29.59
N LYS A 214 15.24 11.59 -28.28
CA LYS A 214 16.30 10.93 -27.53
C LYS A 214 15.73 10.06 -26.43
N GLU A 215 16.14 8.79 -26.43
CA GLU A 215 15.91 7.94 -25.26
C GLU A 215 16.86 8.41 -24.13
N ILE A 216 16.29 8.72 -22.97
CA ILE A 216 17.06 9.05 -21.77
C ILE A 216 17.11 7.81 -20.89
N VAL A 217 18.31 7.38 -20.55
CA VAL A 217 18.56 6.26 -19.64
C VAL A 217 18.95 6.80 -18.28
N CYS A 218 18.22 6.39 -17.25
CA CYS A 218 18.57 6.67 -15.86
C CYS A 218 18.94 5.35 -15.16
N ASP A 219 20.20 5.24 -14.75
CA ASP A 219 20.79 4.05 -14.11
C ASP A 219 21.20 4.31 -12.65
N ARG A 220 20.56 5.27 -12.01
CA ARG A 220 20.91 5.69 -10.66
C ARG A 220 20.37 4.73 -9.60
N PRO A 221 21.20 4.32 -8.61
CA PRO A 221 20.79 3.42 -7.56
C PRO A 221 19.78 4.07 -6.61
N ILE A 222 18.81 3.27 -6.14
CA ILE A 222 17.71 3.72 -5.29
C ILE A 222 17.80 3.06 -3.93
N GLY A 223 17.70 3.87 -2.87
CA GLY A 223 17.68 3.41 -1.49
C GLY A 223 16.61 4.11 -0.65
N PRO A 224 16.31 3.57 0.54
CA PRO A 224 15.27 4.13 1.40
C PRO A 224 15.72 5.45 2.04
N LEU A 225 14.85 6.46 1.98
CA LEU A 225 14.92 7.67 2.79
C LEU A 225 14.11 7.50 4.09
N ILE A 226 12.87 7.02 3.98
CA ILE A 226 11.98 6.76 5.13
C ILE A 226 11.41 5.35 4.98
N VAL A 227 11.98 4.40 5.73
CA VAL A 227 11.64 2.96 5.64
C VAL A 227 10.18 2.70 5.99
N SER A 228 9.68 3.29 7.08
CA SER A 228 8.31 3.07 7.57
C SER A 228 7.22 3.52 6.58
N MET A 229 7.56 4.44 5.67
CA MET A 229 6.64 5.00 4.68
C MET A 229 6.95 4.51 3.25
N GLY A 230 8.01 3.73 3.06
CA GLY A 230 8.45 3.26 1.75
C GLY A 230 9.01 4.37 0.84
N ILE A 231 9.31 5.57 1.37
CA ILE A 231 9.85 6.68 0.59
C ILE A 231 11.32 6.41 0.26
N GLN A 232 11.67 6.60 -1.01
CA GLN A 232 12.98 6.28 -1.57
C GLN A 232 13.68 7.57 -2.04
N CYS A 233 15.00 7.49 -2.27
CA CYS A 233 15.77 8.54 -2.93
C CYS A 233 16.95 7.92 -3.71
N ILE A 234 17.62 8.73 -4.53
CA ILE A 234 18.90 8.33 -5.14
C ILE A 234 19.97 8.29 -4.05
N ARG A 235 20.69 7.16 -3.97
CA ARG A 235 21.76 6.94 -3.01
C ARG A 235 22.81 6.00 -3.61
N ASP A 236 24.08 6.28 -3.41
CA ASP A 236 25.19 5.45 -3.93
C ASP A 236 25.22 4.04 -3.30
N ASP A 237 24.78 3.90 -2.04
CA ASP A 237 24.61 2.61 -1.34
C ASP A 237 23.27 1.93 -1.63
N GLY A 238 22.48 2.49 -2.55
CA GLY A 238 21.19 1.96 -2.98
C GLY A 238 21.31 0.71 -3.86
N LYS A 239 20.15 0.16 -4.19
CA LYS A 239 20.06 -0.98 -5.12
C LYS A 239 20.09 -0.48 -6.55
N TYR A 240 20.82 -1.17 -7.42
CA TYR A 240 20.81 -0.91 -8.86
C TYR A 240 19.39 -0.81 -9.40
N ALA A 241 19.16 0.24 -10.19
CA ALA A 241 17.88 0.53 -10.82
C ALA A 241 18.14 1.15 -12.20
N LEU A 242 17.41 0.69 -13.23
CA LEU A 242 17.54 1.21 -14.58
C LEU A 242 16.16 1.41 -15.20
N THR A 243 15.92 2.62 -15.72
CA THR A 243 14.71 3.03 -16.43
C THR A 243 15.08 3.79 -17.70
N ARG A 244 14.39 3.48 -18.81
CA ARG A 244 14.52 4.21 -20.08
C ARG A 244 13.26 5.05 -20.27
N PHE A 245 13.44 6.28 -20.74
CA PHE A 245 12.40 7.27 -20.94
C PHE A 245 12.40 7.82 -22.36
N SER A 246 11.24 7.97 -22.96
CA SER A 246 11.06 8.65 -24.23
C SER A 246 9.79 9.49 -24.20
N ARG A 247 9.86 10.74 -24.68
CA ARG A 247 8.71 11.62 -24.80
C ARG A 247 7.81 11.12 -25.93
N LEU A 248 6.50 11.03 -25.65
CA LEU A 248 5.48 10.77 -26.66
C LEU A 248 4.94 12.08 -27.26
N TRP A 249 4.56 13.02 -26.40
CA TRP A 249 4.12 14.36 -26.81
C TRP A 249 4.22 15.36 -25.64
N THR A 250 4.02 16.65 -25.92
CA THR A 250 4.01 17.73 -24.93
C THR A 250 2.99 18.80 -25.31
N ASP A 251 2.43 19.46 -24.31
CA ASP A 251 1.59 20.66 -24.46
C ASP A 251 2.38 21.96 -24.25
N GLY A 252 3.71 21.87 -24.08
CA GLY A 252 4.60 23.00 -23.80
C GLY A 252 4.79 23.31 -22.31
N GLN A 253 3.97 22.75 -21.42
CA GLN A 253 4.08 22.89 -19.97
C GLN A 253 4.34 21.53 -19.30
N THR A 254 3.72 20.49 -19.80
CA THR A 254 3.88 19.12 -19.34
C THR A 254 4.24 18.20 -20.52
N SER A 255 4.71 17.00 -20.22
CA SER A 255 5.02 16.00 -21.23
C SER A 255 4.45 14.64 -20.86
N ILE A 256 3.97 13.90 -21.86
CA ILE A 256 3.67 12.48 -21.72
C ILE A 256 4.91 11.68 -22.09
N VAL A 257 5.35 10.86 -21.14
CA VAL A 257 6.60 10.10 -21.24
C VAL A 257 6.30 8.61 -21.11
N ARG A 258 6.87 7.85 -22.02
CA ARG A 258 6.90 6.39 -21.98
C ARG A 258 8.10 5.95 -21.13
N CYS A 259 7.85 5.04 -20.21
CA CYS A 259 8.86 4.52 -19.30
C CYS A 259 9.00 3.01 -19.47
N MET A 260 10.23 2.55 -19.73
CA MET A 260 10.57 1.15 -19.89
C MET A 260 11.45 0.72 -18.73
N LEU A 261 10.99 -0.25 -17.92
CA LEU A 261 11.69 -0.68 -16.72
C LEU A 261 12.50 -1.96 -16.96
N GLU A 262 13.79 -1.93 -16.72
CA GLU A 262 14.63 -3.14 -16.64
C GLU A 262 14.67 -3.70 -15.22
N THR A 263 14.50 -2.86 -14.21
CA THR A 263 14.40 -3.25 -12.80
C THR A 263 13.06 -2.83 -12.20
N GLY A 264 12.72 -3.31 -11.01
CA GLY A 264 11.47 -2.97 -10.32
C GLY A 264 11.73 -2.60 -8.86
N ARG A 265 12.26 -1.41 -8.59
CA ARG A 265 12.43 -0.90 -7.23
C ARG A 265 11.21 -0.10 -6.80
N THR A 266 10.98 -0.04 -5.50
CA THR A 266 9.89 0.77 -4.94
C THR A 266 10.01 2.21 -5.43
N HIS A 267 8.93 2.78 -5.99
CA HIS A 267 8.84 4.15 -6.51
C HIS A 267 9.86 4.49 -7.62
N GLN A 268 10.43 3.50 -8.32
CA GLN A 268 11.56 3.68 -9.23
C GLN A 268 11.35 4.77 -10.28
N ILE A 269 10.25 4.73 -11.03
CA ILE A 269 9.93 5.73 -12.08
C ILE A 269 9.86 7.12 -11.46
N ARG A 270 9.17 7.26 -10.33
CA ARG A 270 8.95 8.52 -9.62
C ARG A 270 10.27 9.16 -9.18
N VAL A 271 11.15 8.36 -8.56
CA VAL A 271 12.49 8.81 -8.09
C VAL A 271 13.40 9.15 -9.25
N HIS A 272 13.42 8.35 -10.32
CA HIS A 272 14.25 8.63 -11.49
C HIS A 272 13.80 9.89 -12.24
N LEU A 273 12.48 10.10 -12.40
CA LEU A 273 11.97 11.32 -13.04
C LEU A 273 12.22 12.57 -12.18
N GLN A 274 12.13 12.45 -10.86
CA GLN A 274 12.52 13.51 -9.93
C GLN A 274 14.01 13.85 -10.12
N TYR A 275 14.88 12.84 -10.12
CA TYR A 275 16.32 13.01 -10.34
C TYR A 275 16.64 13.70 -11.67
N LEU A 276 15.92 13.35 -12.74
CA LEU A 276 16.09 13.98 -14.06
C LEU A 276 15.55 15.43 -14.12
N GLY A 277 14.82 15.88 -13.08
CA GLY A 277 14.22 17.21 -13.02
C GLY A 277 12.87 17.33 -13.73
N TYR A 278 12.21 16.19 -13.98
CA TYR A 278 10.88 16.09 -14.58
C TYR A 278 9.96 15.26 -13.68
N PRO A 279 9.64 15.72 -12.45
CA PRO A 279 8.79 14.96 -11.54
C PRO A 279 7.41 14.75 -12.14
N ILE A 280 6.75 13.65 -11.75
CA ILE A 280 5.38 13.37 -12.19
C ILE A 280 4.44 14.44 -11.63
N VAL A 281 3.54 14.93 -12.49
CA VAL A 281 2.47 15.84 -12.10
C VAL A 281 1.62 15.18 -11.01
N ASP A 282 1.24 15.94 -9.98
CA ASP A 282 0.44 15.48 -8.83
C ASP A 282 1.12 14.40 -7.96
N ASP A 283 2.43 14.26 -8.04
CA ASP A 283 3.15 13.39 -7.11
C ASP A 283 3.39 14.11 -5.77
N TYR A 284 2.45 13.97 -4.85
CA TYR A 284 2.49 14.59 -3.52
C TYR A 284 3.64 14.10 -2.62
N ILE A 285 4.42 13.11 -3.07
CA ILE A 285 5.61 12.65 -2.34
C ILE A 285 6.88 13.22 -2.97
N TYR A 286 7.04 13.12 -4.29
CA TYR A 286 8.30 13.43 -4.97
C TYR A 286 8.29 14.78 -5.70
N ASN A 287 7.13 15.41 -5.87
CA ASN A 287 6.99 16.70 -6.54
C ASN A 287 6.67 17.83 -5.55
N THR A 288 7.43 17.93 -4.46
CA THR A 288 7.23 18.93 -3.40
C THR A 288 8.50 19.72 -3.11
N ALA A 289 8.33 20.92 -2.51
CA ALA A 289 9.43 21.78 -2.08
C ALA A 289 10.28 21.18 -0.94
N ALA A 290 9.76 20.17 -0.23
CA ALA A 290 10.52 19.46 0.80
C ALA A 290 11.82 18.83 0.27
N TRP A 291 11.85 18.51 -1.04
CA TRP A 291 13.04 17.96 -1.69
C TRP A 291 14.09 19.01 -2.11
N GLY A 292 13.94 20.27 -1.70
CA GLY A 292 14.83 21.38 -2.03
C GLY A 292 14.33 22.24 -3.19
N ALA A 293 15.05 23.32 -3.49
CA ALA A 293 14.66 24.33 -4.48
C ALA A 293 14.46 23.76 -5.90
N THR A 294 15.23 22.74 -6.26
CA THR A 294 15.14 22.02 -7.55
C THR A 294 14.34 20.73 -7.48
N LYS A 295 13.58 20.53 -6.39
CA LYS A 295 12.81 19.30 -6.15
C LYS A 295 13.64 18.02 -6.25
N GLY A 296 14.93 18.06 -5.90
CA GLY A 296 15.83 16.89 -5.93
C GLY A 296 16.43 16.55 -7.28
N LYS A 297 16.37 17.45 -8.26
CA LYS A 297 17.07 17.28 -9.54
C LYS A 297 18.56 17.01 -9.32
N ASP A 298 19.13 16.06 -10.09
CA ASP A 298 20.52 15.60 -10.02
C ASP A 298 20.95 15.08 -8.64
N GLY A 299 19.97 14.72 -7.77
CA GLY A 299 20.20 14.35 -6.38
C GLY A 299 20.58 15.52 -5.48
N ASN A 300 20.44 16.76 -5.98
CA ASN A 300 20.73 17.95 -5.21
C ASN A 300 19.54 18.36 -4.33
N TYR A 301 19.61 18.02 -3.08
CA TYR A 301 18.57 18.35 -2.09
C TYR A 301 18.83 19.66 -1.37
N GLY A 302 20.04 20.25 -1.49
CA GLY A 302 20.45 21.47 -0.79
C GLY A 302 20.54 21.34 0.72
N LYS A 303 20.48 20.12 1.25
CA LYS A 303 20.46 19.80 2.70
C LYS A 303 20.99 18.39 2.97
N SER A 304 21.29 18.08 4.22
CA SER A 304 21.68 16.72 4.62
C SER A 304 20.51 15.74 4.48
N LEU A 305 20.80 14.44 4.30
CA LEU A 305 19.76 13.39 4.24
C LEU A 305 18.91 13.33 5.51
N GLU A 306 19.48 13.68 6.67
CA GLU A 306 18.75 13.73 7.93
C GLU A 306 17.71 14.87 7.93
N GLN A 307 18.11 16.06 7.47
CA GLN A 307 17.20 17.19 7.35
C GLN A 307 16.15 16.93 6.26
N LEU A 308 16.55 16.38 5.11
CA LEU A 308 15.63 15.97 4.05
C LEU A 308 14.56 15.01 4.58
N ARG A 309 14.97 14.01 5.36
CA ARG A 309 14.05 13.06 5.99
C ARG A 309 13.02 13.75 6.88
N LYS A 310 13.44 14.73 7.68
CA LYS A 310 12.55 15.50 8.55
C LYS A 310 11.54 16.31 7.73
N ASP A 311 12.04 17.08 6.73
CA ASP A 311 11.20 17.94 5.90
C ASP A 311 10.17 17.13 5.10
N VAL A 312 10.60 16.03 4.47
CA VAL A 312 9.70 15.14 3.72
C VAL A 312 8.66 14.47 4.64
N LEU A 313 9.05 14.14 5.88
CA LEU A 313 8.12 13.57 6.86
C LEU A 313 7.07 14.59 7.30
N GLU A 314 7.46 15.84 7.53
CA GLU A 314 6.55 16.93 7.91
C GLU A 314 5.60 17.28 6.79
N GLU A 315 6.12 17.44 5.57
CA GLU A 315 5.30 17.70 4.38
C GLU A 315 4.29 16.57 4.15
N HIS A 316 4.74 15.32 4.25
CA HIS A 316 3.86 14.18 4.09
C HIS A 316 2.78 14.12 5.19
N LYS A 317 3.09 14.51 6.42
CA LYS A 317 2.09 14.64 7.49
C LYS A 317 1.08 15.76 7.19
N ALA A 318 1.55 16.89 6.66
CA ALA A 318 0.69 18.02 6.32
C ALA A 318 -0.19 17.74 5.11
N SER A 319 0.32 17.03 4.10
CA SER A 319 -0.40 16.67 2.87
C SER A 319 -1.29 15.44 3.02
N ASN A 320 -0.98 14.57 3.98
CA ASN A 320 -1.80 13.41 4.26
C ASN A 320 -3.10 13.82 4.95
N TRP A 321 -4.11 13.09 4.66
CA TRP A 321 -5.49 13.04 5.14
C TRP A 321 -5.60 12.85 6.65
N HIS A 322 -4.63 13.44 7.39
CA HIS A 322 -4.53 13.26 8.82
C HIS A 322 -5.72 13.92 9.48
N GLU A 323 -6.48 13.03 9.98
CA GLU A 323 -7.40 13.22 11.05
C GLU A 323 -6.71 14.09 12.10
N GLN A 324 -7.32 15.16 12.50
CA GLN A 324 -6.89 15.82 13.73
C GLN A 324 -7.12 14.80 14.84
N ILE A 325 -6.04 14.42 15.52
CA ILE A 325 -6.11 13.51 16.67
C ILE A 325 -7.05 14.15 17.69
N ASP A 326 -7.96 13.33 18.20
CA ASP A 326 -8.81 13.74 19.31
C ASP A 326 -7.92 14.19 20.51
N PRO A 327 -8.02 15.42 20.98
CA PRO A 327 -7.16 15.92 22.07
C PRO A 327 -7.37 15.16 23.39
N GLU A 328 -8.52 14.52 23.59
CA GLU A 328 -8.81 13.75 24.81
C GLU A 328 -8.35 12.28 24.72
N TYR A 329 -7.88 11.84 23.54
CA TYR A 329 -7.52 10.43 23.30
C TYR A 329 -6.50 9.90 24.31
N GLU A 330 -5.38 10.61 24.51
CA GLU A 330 -4.33 10.19 25.44
C GLU A 330 -4.86 10.11 26.88
N THR A 331 -5.72 11.04 27.30
CA THR A 331 -6.32 11.05 28.63
C THR A 331 -7.21 9.82 28.84
N ARG A 332 -8.06 9.48 27.86
CA ARG A 332 -8.91 8.28 27.95
C ARG A 332 -8.10 6.99 27.99
N VAL A 333 -7.15 6.84 27.08
CA VAL A 333 -6.30 5.65 27.07
C VAL A 333 -5.51 5.49 28.35
N LYS A 334 -5.00 6.59 28.90
CA LYS A 334 -4.30 6.61 30.18
C LYS A 334 -5.20 6.17 31.36
N GLN A 335 -6.41 6.69 31.44
CA GLN A 335 -7.39 6.29 32.47
C GLN A 335 -7.67 4.78 32.42
N ILE A 336 -7.81 4.19 31.24
CA ILE A 336 -8.01 2.75 31.08
C ILE A 336 -6.74 1.97 31.41
N ALA A 337 -5.57 2.42 30.93
CA ALA A 337 -4.30 1.75 31.18
C ALA A 337 -3.88 1.75 32.65
N GLU A 338 -4.18 2.81 33.41
CA GLU A 338 -3.84 2.96 34.83
C GLU A 338 -4.98 2.51 35.76
N GLY A 339 -6.22 2.59 35.29
CA GLY A 339 -7.41 2.25 36.07
C GLY A 339 -7.58 0.76 36.34
N LYS A 340 -8.50 0.46 37.27
CA LYS A 340 -9.04 -0.88 37.48
C LYS A 340 -10.24 -1.05 36.53
N VAL A 341 -10.01 -1.71 35.39
CA VAL A 341 -11.05 -2.02 34.41
C VAL A 341 -11.35 -3.51 34.41
N GLN A 342 -12.58 -3.87 34.09
CA GLN A 342 -12.95 -5.27 33.87
C GLN A 342 -12.72 -5.62 32.39
N PRO A 343 -12.28 -6.84 32.10
CA PRO A 343 -12.20 -7.32 30.73
C PRO A 343 -13.57 -7.29 30.06
N GLU A 344 -13.60 -6.96 28.77
CA GLU A 344 -14.83 -6.95 27.97
C GLU A 344 -15.36 -8.38 27.81
N SER A 345 -16.69 -8.52 27.91
CA SER A 345 -17.36 -9.83 27.87
C SER A 345 -17.52 -10.40 26.47
N GLU A 346 -17.45 -9.56 25.42
CA GLU A 346 -17.66 -9.92 24.02
C GLU A 346 -16.54 -10.83 23.49
N GLY A 347 -15.41 -10.87 24.16
CA GLY A 347 -14.26 -11.69 23.77
C GLY A 347 -13.80 -11.38 22.36
N LEU A 348 -13.74 -12.40 21.48
CA LEU A 348 -13.37 -12.25 20.06
C LEU A 348 -14.60 -12.03 19.14
N ASP A 349 -15.82 -11.92 19.68
CA ASP A 349 -17.00 -11.66 18.87
C ASP A 349 -17.03 -10.22 18.36
N THR A 350 -16.79 -10.05 17.06
CA THR A 350 -16.79 -8.75 16.40
C THR A 350 -18.19 -8.16 16.22
N LYS A 351 -19.24 -8.99 16.20
CA LYS A 351 -20.63 -8.56 15.96
C LYS A 351 -21.32 -8.03 17.21
N ALA A 352 -20.90 -8.50 18.38
CA ALA A 352 -21.46 -8.06 19.67
C ALA A 352 -20.94 -6.69 20.11
N ARG A 353 -19.91 -6.15 19.43
CA ARG A 353 -19.21 -4.92 19.82
C ARG A 353 -19.91 -3.67 19.32
N GLN A 354 -19.84 -2.62 20.13
CA GLN A 354 -20.38 -1.30 19.77
C GLN A 354 -19.57 -0.65 18.64
N GLU A 355 -20.19 0.23 17.87
CA GLU A 355 -19.55 0.98 16.78
C GLU A 355 -18.43 1.91 17.29
N TYR A 356 -18.55 2.41 18.51
CA TYR A 356 -17.55 3.29 19.14
C TYR A 356 -16.57 2.51 20.00
N ASP A 357 -15.28 2.81 19.84
CA ASP A 357 -14.19 2.27 20.64
C ASP A 357 -13.45 3.38 21.38
N PRO A 358 -13.47 3.41 22.74
CA PRO A 358 -12.82 4.48 23.52
C PRO A 358 -11.30 4.51 23.38
N ILE A 359 -10.67 3.39 23.04
CA ILE A 359 -9.19 3.34 22.80
C ILE A 359 -8.81 3.37 21.32
N CYS A 360 -9.78 3.53 20.42
CA CYS A 360 -9.48 3.75 19.00
C CYS A 360 -9.17 5.22 18.75
N VAL A 361 -7.98 5.49 18.22
CA VAL A 361 -7.54 6.85 17.89
C VAL A 361 -8.39 7.50 16.79
N ASN A 362 -9.10 6.71 15.99
CA ASN A 362 -9.82 7.20 14.81
C ASN A 362 -11.31 7.43 15.03
N CYS A 363 -11.90 6.94 16.13
CA CYS A 363 -13.34 7.08 16.39
C CYS A 363 -13.78 8.55 16.51
N ASN A 364 -12.96 9.39 17.16
CA ASN A 364 -13.22 10.82 17.35
C ASN A 364 -12.32 11.72 16.49
N ALA A 365 -11.51 11.13 15.61
CA ALA A 365 -10.63 11.91 14.75
C ALA A 365 -11.43 12.66 13.67
N LYS A 366 -11.17 13.97 13.52
CA LYS A 366 -11.73 14.76 12.42
C LYS A 366 -10.98 14.43 11.14
N LYS A 367 -11.69 13.96 10.14
CA LYS A 367 -11.13 13.67 8.81
C LYS A 367 -11.11 14.93 7.98
N LYS A 368 -10.00 15.17 7.25
CA LYS A 368 -9.97 16.19 6.20
C LYS A 368 -10.82 15.74 5.02
N ASP A 369 -11.49 16.67 4.38
CA ASP A 369 -12.10 16.40 3.08
C ASP A 369 -10.99 16.08 2.06
N ILE A 370 -11.18 14.99 1.34
CA ILE A 370 -10.26 14.49 0.33
C ILE A 370 -10.92 14.68 -1.03
N THR A 371 -10.12 15.09 -2.02
CA THR A 371 -10.58 15.12 -3.41
C THR A 371 -10.07 13.92 -4.20
N PRO A 372 -10.77 13.48 -5.26
CA PRO A 372 -10.32 12.38 -6.12
C PRO A 372 -8.91 12.58 -6.67
N GLU A 373 -8.53 13.81 -7.01
CA GLU A 373 -7.22 14.17 -7.58
C GLU A 373 -6.08 13.81 -6.62
N GLN A 374 -6.29 14.02 -5.31
CA GLN A 374 -5.30 13.69 -4.28
C GLN A 374 -5.07 12.17 -4.12
N MET A 375 -5.93 11.37 -4.72
CA MET A 375 -5.87 9.90 -4.63
C MET A 375 -5.26 9.25 -5.86
N MET A 376 -4.95 10.03 -6.88
CA MET A 376 -4.45 9.58 -8.18
C MET A 376 -2.98 10.00 -8.38
N LEU A 377 -2.35 9.39 -9.35
CA LEU A 377 -1.04 9.75 -9.87
C LEU A 377 -1.07 9.54 -11.38
N HIS A 378 -0.56 10.48 -12.14
CA HIS A 378 -0.41 10.35 -13.58
C HIS A 378 0.75 9.37 -13.91
N LEU A 379 0.60 8.14 -13.42
CA LEU A 379 1.49 7.00 -13.67
C LEU A 379 0.65 5.75 -13.89
N HIS A 380 0.77 5.15 -15.07
CA HIS A 380 -0.05 4.04 -15.51
C HIS A 380 0.80 2.92 -16.09
N CYS A 381 0.61 1.69 -15.60
CA CYS A 381 1.23 0.50 -16.16
C CYS A 381 0.47 0.07 -17.42
N LEU A 382 0.99 0.43 -18.59
CA LEU A 382 0.33 0.17 -19.86
C LEU A 382 0.44 -1.29 -20.28
N LYS A 383 1.62 -1.92 -20.09
CA LYS A 383 1.88 -3.25 -20.65
C LYS A 383 2.85 -4.07 -19.81
N TYR A 384 2.52 -5.35 -19.69
CA TYR A 384 3.44 -6.41 -19.28
C TYR A 384 3.54 -7.46 -20.36
N GLN A 385 4.76 -7.85 -20.72
CA GLN A 385 5.01 -8.82 -21.78
C GLN A 385 6.21 -9.70 -21.44
N THR A 386 6.10 -10.98 -21.77
CA THR A 386 7.20 -11.96 -21.84
C THR A 386 7.25 -12.56 -23.24
N SER A 387 8.10 -13.55 -23.46
CA SER A 387 8.06 -14.34 -24.70
C SER A 387 6.81 -15.20 -24.85
N GLU A 388 6.14 -15.56 -23.73
CA GLU A 388 4.99 -16.46 -23.73
C GLU A 388 3.63 -15.72 -23.79
N TRP A 389 3.55 -14.50 -23.26
CA TRP A 389 2.30 -13.74 -23.15
C TRP A 389 2.52 -12.21 -23.17
N SER A 390 1.45 -11.49 -23.48
CA SER A 390 1.44 -10.03 -23.50
C SER A 390 0.06 -9.52 -23.05
N TYR A 391 0.04 -8.69 -22.00
CA TYR A 391 -1.17 -8.05 -21.49
C TYR A 391 -1.00 -6.54 -21.50
N SER A 392 -2.04 -5.84 -21.93
CA SER A 392 -2.07 -4.38 -21.96
C SER A 392 -3.40 -3.85 -21.47
N SER A 393 -3.36 -2.69 -20.84
CA SER A 393 -4.53 -1.87 -20.52
C SER A 393 -4.78 -0.85 -21.60
N GLU A 394 -5.90 -0.16 -21.52
CA GLU A 394 -6.17 0.99 -22.38
C GLU A 394 -5.30 2.19 -21.97
N ILE A 395 -5.02 3.05 -22.95
CA ILE A 395 -4.30 4.31 -22.69
C ILE A 395 -5.22 5.22 -21.87
N PRO A 396 -4.78 5.72 -20.71
CA PRO A 396 -5.60 6.61 -19.90
C PRO A 396 -5.85 7.93 -20.63
N LEU A 397 -7.03 8.53 -20.44
CA LEU A 397 -7.45 9.75 -21.16
C LEU A 397 -6.45 10.89 -21.04
N TRP A 398 -5.83 11.05 -19.87
CA TRP A 398 -4.82 12.08 -19.64
C TRP A 398 -3.51 11.90 -20.46
N ALA A 399 -3.28 10.70 -21.03
CA ALA A 399 -2.11 10.40 -21.84
C ALA A 399 -2.41 10.50 -23.36
N ILE A 400 -3.66 10.68 -23.76
CA ILE A 400 -4.07 10.81 -25.16
C ILE A 400 -3.78 12.24 -25.63
N GLN A 401 -3.16 12.37 -26.81
CA GLN A 401 -2.94 13.68 -27.42
C GLN A 401 -4.29 14.31 -27.80
N PRO A 402 -4.54 15.58 -27.50
CA PRO A 402 -5.85 16.22 -27.72
C PRO A 402 -6.41 16.08 -29.13
N ASN A 403 -5.55 16.03 -30.16
CA ASN A 403 -5.95 15.88 -31.55
C ASN A 403 -6.28 14.41 -31.95
N ASP A 404 -5.93 13.44 -31.10
CA ASP A 404 -6.15 12.00 -31.32
C ASP A 404 -7.38 11.44 -30.59
N ILE A 405 -8.19 12.29 -29.97
CA ILE A 405 -9.40 11.91 -29.20
C ILE A 405 -10.39 11.06 -30.04
N ARG A 406 -10.28 11.10 -31.36
CA ARG A 406 -11.10 10.28 -32.28
C ARG A 406 -10.84 8.76 -32.17
N LYS A 407 -9.79 8.33 -31.48
CA LYS A 407 -9.41 6.91 -31.27
C LYS A 407 -9.91 6.32 -29.96
N VAL A 408 -10.65 7.08 -29.18
CA VAL A 408 -11.25 6.56 -27.94
C VAL A 408 -12.49 5.73 -28.33
N PRO A 409 -12.58 4.43 -27.97
CA PRO A 409 -13.78 3.64 -28.20
C PRO A 409 -15.01 4.30 -27.59
N GLU A 410 -16.14 4.31 -28.32
CA GLU A 410 -17.39 4.98 -27.90
C GLU A 410 -18.01 4.37 -26.64
N ASP A 411 -17.62 3.16 -26.26
CA ASP A 411 -18.17 2.34 -25.18
C ASP A 411 -17.48 2.53 -23.83
N LEU A 412 -16.43 3.35 -23.76
CA LEU A 412 -15.85 3.71 -22.47
C LEU A 412 -16.75 4.72 -21.77
N PRO A 413 -17.18 4.46 -20.52
CA PRO A 413 -17.85 5.48 -19.74
C PRO A 413 -16.89 6.66 -19.56
N ARG A 414 -17.16 7.73 -20.31
CA ARG A 414 -16.34 8.95 -20.38
C ARG A 414 -16.17 9.67 -19.05
N ASP A 415 -16.98 9.30 -18.04
CA ASP A 415 -17.11 10.02 -16.77
C ASP A 415 -16.23 9.46 -15.63
N ARG A 416 -15.49 8.37 -15.84
CA ARG A 416 -14.78 7.72 -14.73
C ARG A 416 -13.34 8.20 -14.48
N TYR A 417 -12.75 8.96 -15.40
CA TYR A 417 -11.38 9.47 -15.28
C TYR A 417 -11.22 10.93 -15.72
N ALA A 418 -12.28 11.57 -16.17
CA ALA A 418 -12.26 12.98 -16.50
C ALA A 418 -12.51 13.78 -15.22
N VAL A 419 -11.44 14.33 -14.66
CA VAL A 419 -11.57 15.52 -13.83
C VAL A 419 -12.00 16.62 -14.78
N GLN A 420 -13.23 17.09 -14.65
CA GLN A 420 -13.66 18.29 -15.36
C GLN A 420 -12.75 19.44 -14.89
N SER A 421 -12.07 20.06 -15.87
CA SER A 421 -11.26 21.27 -15.72
C SER A 421 -12.06 22.44 -15.18
#